data_0a2dfd4c51578aa67c4fda4129fd9d2e
#
_entry.id   0a2dfd4c51578aa67c4fda4129fd9d2e
#
_cell.length_a   1.000
_cell.length_b   1.000
_cell.length_c   1.000
_cell.angle_alpha   90.00
_cell.angle_beta   90.00
_cell.angle_gamma   90.00
#
_symmetry.space_group_name_H-M   'P 1'
#
loop_
_entity.id
_entity.type
_entity.pdbx_description
1 polymer ?
#
loop_
_entity_poly.entity_id
_entity_poly.type
_entity_poly.pdbx_seq_one_letter_code
_entity_poly.pdbx_strand_id
1 'polypeptide(L)'
;FTELLENGIKNANQEILDYTTKNPESSGMGTTTVCALVKGNDIHLVNVGDSRAYVISDNEIRRVTKDHSYVQALIDEGKITEEEAREHPQKNVITKAVGIMESVEPDTMKLTLDNDESLLLCCDGVIAHLTDEDIHKIICNANTPQNACKQIVDLANQRGGSDNISLIVLSPNNEDMISDESPTVINNKNLEK
;
A
#
# COMPACT_ATOMS: atom_id res chain seq x y z
N PHE A 1 13.30 13.86 -7.16
CA PHE A 1 12.06 13.07 -7.30
C PHE A 1 11.37 12.87 -5.96
N THR A 2 12.09 12.57 -4.89
CA THR A 2 11.52 12.44 -3.54
C THR A 2 10.80 13.71 -3.12
N GLU A 3 11.45 14.87 -3.25
CA GLU A 3 10.84 16.19 -2.95
C GLU A 3 9.56 16.46 -3.78
N LEU A 4 9.52 15.99 -5.03
CA LEU A 4 8.32 16.11 -5.87
C LEU A 4 7.14 15.34 -5.27
N LEU A 5 7.39 14.09 -4.83
CA LEU A 5 6.38 13.25 -4.17
C LEU A 5 5.94 13.85 -2.83
N GLU A 6 6.88 14.29 -1.99
CA GLU A 6 6.57 14.96 -0.72
C GLU A 6 5.67 16.17 -0.90
N ASN A 7 6.04 17.06 -1.83
CA ASN A 7 5.26 18.25 -2.12
C ASN A 7 3.87 17.89 -2.68
N GLY A 8 3.77 16.82 -3.49
CA GLY A 8 2.50 16.30 -3.97
C GLY A 8 1.58 15.88 -2.82
N ILE A 9 2.12 15.14 -1.83
CA ILE A 9 1.35 14.71 -0.64
C ILE A 9 0.96 15.90 0.23
N LYS A 10 1.87 16.86 0.46
CA LYS A 10 1.56 18.08 1.24
C LYS A 10 0.46 18.92 0.57
N ASN A 11 0.51 19.06 -0.76
CA ASN A 11 -0.54 19.73 -1.50
C ASN A 11 -1.89 19.00 -1.42
N ALA A 12 -1.90 17.68 -1.59
CA ALA A 12 -3.11 16.87 -1.44
C ALA A 12 -3.71 16.99 -0.04
N ASN A 13 -2.87 17.01 1.01
CA ASN A 13 -3.30 17.26 2.38
C ASN A 13 -4.03 18.59 2.52
N GLN A 14 -3.44 19.66 1.97
CA GLN A 14 -4.05 20.99 2.03
C GLN A 14 -5.38 21.06 1.26
N GLU A 15 -5.44 20.44 0.08
CA GLU A 15 -6.68 20.41 -0.72
C GLU A 15 -7.82 19.69 0.01
N ILE A 16 -7.54 18.58 0.71
CA ILE A 16 -8.55 17.87 1.50
C ILE A 16 -8.99 18.73 2.69
N LEU A 17 -8.08 19.36 3.41
CA LEU A 17 -8.41 20.26 4.53
C LEU A 17 -9.24 21.46 4.08
N ASP A 18 -8.90 22.08 2.95
CA ASP A 18 -9.65 23.17 2.37
C ASP A 18 -11.06 22.74 1.95
N TYR A 19 -11.17 21.51 1.42
CA TYR A 19 -12.47 20.94 1.05
C TYR A 19 -13.34 20.70 2.29
N THR A 20 -12.82 20.05 3.32
CA THR A 20 -13.58 19.76 4.55
C THR A 20 -13.97 21.02 5.30
N THR A 21 -13.15 22.07 5.23
CA THR A 21 -13.48 23.39 5.80
C THR A 21 -14.70 24.03 5.11
N LYS A 22 -14.81 23.85 3.79
CA LYS A 22 -15.94 24.39 2.98
C LYS A 22 -17.17 23.47 3.04
N ASN A 23 -16.99 22.21 3.38
CA ASN A 23 -18.03 21.17 3.40
C ASN A 23 -18.03 20.44 4.74
N PRO A 24 -18.64 21.02 5.79
CA PRO A 24 -18.62 20.46 7.15
C PRO A 24 -19.14 19.03 7.27
N GLU A 25 -20.00 18.61 6.37
CA GLU A 25 -20.50 17.23 6.27
C GLU A 25 -19.42 16.20 5.93
N SER A 26 -18.29 16.66 5.36
CA SER A 26 -17.12 15.86 5.04
C SER A 26 -16.04 15.93 6.14
N SER A 27 -16.37 16.43 7.31
CA SER A 27 -15.44 16.54 8.44
C SER A 27 -14.83 15.19 8.78
N GLY A 28 -13.50 15.14 8.93
CA GLY A 28 -12.75 13.90 9.19
C GLY A 28 -12.42 13.09 7.93
N MET A 29 -12.71 13.62 6.73
CA MET A 29 -12.27 13.00 5.49
C MET A 29 -10.75 12.96 5.42
N GLY A 30 -10.21 11.78 5.13
CA GLY A 30 -8.79 11.56 4.97
C GLY A 30 -8.51 10.26 4.22
N THR A 31 -7.27 10.06 3.88
CA THR A 31 -6.84 8.84 3.19
C THR A 31 -5.41 8.45 3.56
N THR A 32 -5.09 7.18 3.43
CA THR A 32 -3.71 6.70 3.38
C THR A 32 -3.17 6.85 1.96
N THR A 33 -1.87 6.84 1.81
CA THR A 33 -1.24 6.80 0.50
C THR A 33 0.11 6.11 0.57
N VAL A 34 0.37 5.23 -0.39
CA VAL A 34 1.69 4.72 -0.73
C VAL A 34 1.92 5.00 -2.22
N CYS A 35 3.00 5.68 -2.54
CA CYS A 35 3.25 6.10 -3.91
C CYS A 35 4.71 5.84 -4.29
N ALA A 36 4.93 5.38 -5.52
CA ALA A 36 6.24 5.12 -6.08
C ALA A 36 6.45 5.91 -7.38
N LEU A 37 7.59 6.59 -7.50
CA LEU A 37 8.09 7.13 -8.75
C LEU A 37 9.27 6.27 -9.20
N VAL A 38 9.13 5.70 -10.39
CA VAL A 38 10.10 4.75 -10.96
C VAL A 38 10.91 5.44 -12.05
N LYS A 39 12.24 5.31 -11.97
CA LYS A 39 13.17 5.79 -13.01
C LYS A 39 14.24 4.75 -13.27
N GLY A 40 14.07 3.96 -14.32
CA GLY A 40 14.88 2.74 -14.50
C GLY A 40 14.64 1.82 -13.30
N ASN A 41 15.72 1.39 -12.66
CA ASN A 41 15.66 0.56 -11.46
C ASN A 41 15.55 1.37 -10.16
N ASP A 42 15.73 2.70 -10.22
CA ASP A 42 15.59 3.56 -9.04
C ASP A 42 14.13 3.82 -8.71
N ILE A 43 13.76 3.56 -7.47
CA ILE A 43 12.43 3.77 -6.93
C ILE A 43 12.48 4.83 -5.83
N HIS A 44 11.66 5.86 -5.96
CA HIS A 44 11.41 6.82 -4.91
C HIS A 44 10.01 6.55 -4.34
N LEU A 45 9.93 6.24 -3.06
CA LEU A 45 8.69 5.92 -2.36
C LEU A 45 8.33 7.01 -1.36
N VAL A 46 7.04 7.26 -1.21
CA VAL A 46 6.46 7.99 -0.09
C VAL A 46 5.31 7.19 0.51
N ASN A 47 5.18 7.28 1.83
CA ASN A 47 4.13 6.60 2.58
C ASN A 47 3.51 7.53 3.64
N VAL A 48 2.16 7.51 3.71
CA VAL A 48 1.36 8.07 4.82
C VAL A 48 0.23 7.09 5.11
N GLY A 49 0.21 6.53 6.30
CA GLY A 49 -0.80 5.55 6.72
C GLY A 49 -0.25 4.14 6.83
N ASP A 50 -1.10 3.16 6.67
CA ASP A 50 -0.84 1.72 6.83
C ASP A 50 -0.93 0.91 5.52
N SER A 51 -1.09 1.59 4.39
CA SER A 51 -0.82 0.99 3.08
C SER A 51 0.66 0.67 2.96
N ARG A 52 1.00 -0.45 2.33
CA ARG A 52 2.35 -0.99 2.36
C ARG A 52 3.01 -1.08 1.01
N ALA A 53 4.34 -1.03 1.02
CA ALA A 53 5.20 -1.40 -0.09
C ALA A 53 6.11 -2.56 0.31
N TYR A 54 6.31 -3.50 -0.62
CA TYR A 54 7.19 -4.65 -0.46
C TYR A 54 8.11 -4.78 -1.66
N VAL A 55 9.35 -5.19 -1.42
CA VAL A 55 10.27 -5.71 -2.43
C VAL A 55 10.29 -7.22 -2.30
N ILE A 56 10.15 -7.91 -3.42
CA ILE A 56 9.95 -9.35 -3.49
C ILE A 56 10.92 -9.92 -4.53
N SER A 57 11.78 -10.84 -4.07
CA SER A 57 12.64 -11.69 -4.91
C SER A 57 12.21 -13.15 -4.79
N ASP A 58 12.85 -14.05 -5.53
CA ASP A 58 12.58 -15.50 -5.41
C ASP A 58 12.81 -16.04 -3.99
N ASN A 59 13.70 -15.40 -3.24
CA ASN A 59 14.15 -15.90 -1.93
C ASN A 59 13.46 -15.25 -0.74
N GLU A 60 12.96 -14.02 -0.91
CA GLU A 60 12.38 -13.27 0.22
C GLU A 60 11.32 -12.26 -0.20
N ILE A 61 10.46 -11.93 0.75
CA ILE A 61 9.60 -10.75 0.73
C ILE A 61 10.04 -9.81 1.85
N ARG A 62 10.25 -8.55 1.53
CA ARG A 62 10.71 -7.54 2.48
C ARG A 62 9.80 -6.33 2.43
N ARG A 63 9.08 -6.08 3.54
CA ARG A 63 8.32 -4.84 3.70
C ARG A 63 9.29 -3.66 3.78
N VAL A 64 9.06 -2.65 2.94
CA VAL A 64 9.91 -1.45 2.86
C VAL A 64 9.27 -0.23 3.49
N THR A 65 7.95 -0.24 3.71
CA THR A 65 7.25 0.81 4.45
C THR A 65 7.05 0.41 5.91
N LYS A 66 6.87 1.42 6.76
CA LYS A 66 6.47 1.25 8.15
C LYS A 66 5.08 1.83 8.34
N ASP A 67 4.18 1.06 8.96
CA ASP A 67 2.80 1.49 9.14
C ASP A 67 2.70 2.66 10.13
N HIS A 68 1.91 3.65 9.79
CA HIS A 68 1.50 4.68 10.73
C HIS A 68 0.22 4.22 11.45
N SER A 69 0.37 3.23 12.32
CA SER A 69 -0.74 2.64 13.09
C SER A 69 -0.41 2.56 14.58
N TYR A 70 -1.47 2.46 15.39
CA TYR A 70 -1.32 2.30 16.83
C TYR A 70 -0.54 1.03 17.19
N VAL A 71 -0.86 -0.08 16.52
CA VAL A 71 -0.19 -1.36 16.79
C VAL A 71 1.28 -1.34 16.38
N GLN A 72 1.65 -0.62 15.32
CA GLN A 72 3.05 -0.44 14.95
C GLN A 72 3.82 0.32 16.03
N ALA A 73 3.22 1.35 16.63
CA ALA A 73 3.85 2.05 17.75
C ALA A 73 4.09 1.11 18.96
N LEU A 74 3.16 0.20 19.25
CA LEU A 74 3.33 -0.80 20.32
C LEU A 74 4.42 -1.82 19.99
N ILE A 75 4.57 -2.23 18.72
CA ILE A 75 5.67 -3.10 18.26
C ILE A 75 7.01 -2.39 18.46
N ASP A 76 7.11 -1.12 18.05
CA ASP A 76 8.34 -0.31 18.17
C ASP A 76 8.78 -0.14 19.61
N GLU A 77 7.83 -0.05 20.53
CA GLU A 77 8.07 0.04 21.98
C GLU A 77 8.36 -1.35 22.61
N GLY A 78 8.32 -2.42 21.82
CA GLY A 78 8.51 -3.79 22.31
C GLY A 78 7.40 -4.31 23.23
N LYS A 79 6.21 -3.69 23.15
CA LYS A 79 5.04 -4.05 23.99
C LYS A 79 4.26 -5.24 23.45
N ILE A 80 4.24 -5.41 22.14
CA ILE A 80 3.58 -6.54 21.46
C ILE A 80 4.45 -7.04 20.30
N THR A 81 4.23 -8.27 19.87
CA THR A 81 4.83 -8.87 18.66
C THR A 81 4.00 -8.53 17.43
N GLU A 82 4.54 -8.84 16.24
CA GLU A 82 3.77 -8.69 14.98
C GLU A 82 2.57 -9.64 14.93
N GLU A 83 2.67 -10.85 15.51
CA GLU A 83 1.56 -11.79 15.62
C GLU A 83 0.45 -11.24 16.52
N GLU A 84 0.80 -10.70 17.68
CA GLU A 84 -0.16 -10.09 18.60
C GLU A 84 -0.83 -8.85 18.00
N ALA A 85 -0.12 -8.08 17.18
CA ALA A 85 -0.67 -6.93 16.47
C ALA A 85 -1.79 -7.31 15.49
N ARG A 86 -1.70 -8.46 14.82
CA ARG A 86 -2.72 -8.97 13.88
C ARG A 86 -4.07 -9.22 14.55
N GLU A 87 -4.06 -9.62 15.82
CA GLU A 87 -5.26 -9.93 16.61
C GLU A 87 -5.67 -8.77 17.55
N HIS A 88 -4.91 -7.66 17.54
CA HIS A 88 -5.14 -6.57 18.48
C HIS A 88 -6.48 -5.86 18.19
N PRO A 89 -7.29 -5.50 19.24
CA PRO A 89 -8.59 -4.83 19.05
C PRO A 89 -8.51 -3.51 18.29
N GLN A 90 -7.37 -2.82 18.36
CA GLN A 90 -7.11 -1.54 17.72
C GLN A 90 -6.18 -1.64 16.50
N LYS A 91 -6.10 -2.79 15.85
CA LYS A 91 -5.23 -3.03 14.70
C LYS A 91 -5.49 -2.10 13.50
N ASN A 92 -6.72 -1.62 13.35
CA ASN A 92 -7.13 -0.73 12.26
C ASN A 92 -7.03 0.77 12.64
N VAL A 93 -6.44 1.11 13.81
CA VAL A 93 -6.29 2.51 14.22
C VAL A 93 -5.03 3.08 13.60
N ILE A 94 -5.20 3.94 12.60
CA ILE A 94 -4.11 4.70 11.97
C ILE A 94 -3.77 5.94 12.79
N THR A 95 -2.49 6.30 12.82
CA THR A 95 -1.97 7.46 13.57
C THR A 95 -1.58 8.64 12.67
N LYS A 96 -1.52 8.42 11.35
CA LYS A 96 -1.21 9.45 10.37
C LYS A 96 -2.01 9.19 9.08
N ALA A 97 -2.68 10.21 8.56
CA ALA A 97 -3.42 10.17 7.30
C ALA A 97 -3.36 11.54 6.60
N VAL A 98 -3.46 11.54 5.29
CA VAL A 98 -3.56 12.74 4.46
C VAL A 98 -4.97 13.34 4.64
N GLY A 99 -5.06 14.66 4.87
CA GLY A 99 -6.33 15.38 5.04
C GLY A 99 -6.84 15.48 6.47
N ILE A 100 -6.12 14.91 7.45
CA ILE A 100 -6.55 14.91 8.87
C ILE A 100 -5.73 15.92 9.71
N MET A 101 -4.45 16.07 9.43
CA MET A 101 -3.54 16.92 10.20
C MET A 101 -3.26 18.21 9.42
N GLU A 102 -3.09 19.34 10.13
CA GLU A 102 -2.70 20.62 9.50
C GLU A 102 -1.43 20.50 8.66
N SER A 103 -0.51 19.67 9.08
CA SER A 103 0.72 19.34 8.34
C SER A 103 0.92 17.84 8.35
N VAL A 104 1.25 17.27 7.20
CA VAL A 104 1.64 15.89 7.04
C VAL A 104 3.08 15.80 6.55
N GLU A 105 3.89 15.05 7.28
CA GLU A 105 5.24 14.70 6.84
C GLU A 105 5.23 13.23 6.39
N PRO A 106 5.27 12.96 5.07
CA PRO A 106 5.32 11.60 4.57
C PRO A 106 6.66 10.94 4.89
N ASP A 107 6.65 9.66 5.17
CA ASP A 107 7.88 8.88 5.18
C ASP A 107 8.38 8.73 3.76
N THR A 108 9.67 8.95 3.56
CA THR A 108 10.28 8.88 2.24
C THR A 108 11.41 7.87 2.23
N MET A 109 11.55 7.17 1.12
CA MET A 109 12.67 6.26 0.94
C MET A 109 13.09 6.19 -0.53
N LYS A 110 14.36 5.84 -0.73
CA LYS A 110 14.92 5.53 -2.04
C LYS A 110 15.50 4.13 -1.99
N LEU A 111 15.17 3.33 -2.99
CA LEU A 111 15.74 2.00 -3.19
C LEU A 111 16.01 1.78 -4.67
N THR A 112 16.81 0.78 -4.98
CA THR A 112 17.05 0.32 -6.34
C THR A 112 16.59 -1.14 -6.39
N LEU A 113 15.77 -1.49 -7.37
CA LEU A 113 15.36 -2.87 -7.61
C LEU A 113 16.41 -3.59 -8.44
N ASP A 114 16.75 -4.80 -8.04
CA ASP A 114 17.50 -5.73 -8.88
C ASP A 114 16.58 -6.29 -9.98
N ASN A 115 17.20 -6.88 -11.02
CA ASN A 115 16.46 -7.33 -12.20
C ASN A 115 15.49 -8.50 -11.93
N ASP A 116 15.64 -9.20 -10.81
CA ASP A 116 14.79 -10.30 -10.35
C ASP A 116 13.84 -9.89 -9.21
N GLU A 117 13.85 -8.61 -8.83
CA GLU A 117 12.98 -8.09 -7.79
C GLU A 117 11.71 -7.46 -8.36
N SER A 118 10.61 -7.69 -7.68
CA SER A 118 9.32 -7.02 -7.94
C SER A 118 8.99 -6.05 -6.81
N LEU A 119 8.28 -4.96 -7.14
CA LEU A 119 7.68 -4.04 -6.17
C LEU A 119 6.18 -4.29 -6.09
N LEU A 120 5.67 -4.49 -4.89
CA LEU A 120 4.24 -4.51 -4.59
C LEU A 120 3.88 -3.28 -3.77
N LEU A 121 2.83 -2.56 -4.19
CA LEU A 121 2.11 -1.58 -3.37
C LEU A 121 0.72 -2.13 -3.08
N CYS A 122 0.24 -2.06 -1.84
CA CYS A 122 -1.08 -2.58 -1.48
C CYS A 122 -1.72 -1.81 -0.32
N CYS A 123 -3.06 -1.82 -0.28
CA CYS A 123 -3.81 -1.34 0.88
C CYS A 123 -3.91 -2.40 1.99
N ASP A 124 -4.44 -2.01 3.13
CA ASP A 124 -4.70 -2.86 4.30
C ASP A 124 -5.63 -4.04 4.01
N GLY A 125 -6.59 -3.91 3.09
CA GLY A 125 -7.47 -5.00 2.69
C GLY A 125 -6.75 -6.22 2.11
N VAL A 126 -5.53 -6.08 1.58
CA VAL A 126 -4.69 -7.22 1.19
C VAL A 126 -4.11 -7.90 2.43
N ILE A 127 -3.44 -7.13 3.28
CA ILE A 127 -2.70 -7.66 4.44
C ILE A 127 -3.60 -8.11 5.59
N ALA A 128 -4.86 -7.67 5.62
CA ALA A 128 -5.86 -8.17 6.57
C ALA A 128 -6.19 -9.66 6.34
N HIS A 129 -6.03 -10.14 5.12
CA HIS A 129 -6.43 -11.48 4.71
C HIS A 129 -5.28 -12.39 4.26
N LEU A 130 -4.15 -11.81 3.82
CA LEU A 130 -2.98 -12.56 3.36
C LEU A 130 -1.78 -12.33 4.27
N THR A 131 -1.01 -13.38 4.45
CA THR A 131 0.31 -13.29 5.08
C THR A 131 1.36 -12.88 4.04
N ASP A 132 2.51 -12.41 4.50
CA ASP A 132 3.63 -12.10 3.62
C ASP A 132 4.07 -13.35 2.82
N GLU A 133 3.99 -14.56 3.43
CA GLU A 133 4.27 -15.83 2.76
C GLU A 133 3.28 -16.13 1.63
N ASP A 134 1.97 -15.88 1.83
CA ASP A 134 0.96 -16.02 0.77
C ASP A 134 1.27 -15.10 -0.42
N ILE A 135 1.57 -13.84 -0.14
CA ILE A 135 1.89 -12.82 -1.15
C ILE A 135 3.15 -13.22 -1.92
N HIS A 136 4.22 -13.58 -1.21
CA HIS A 136 5.48 -14.03 -1.80
C HIS A 136 5.25 -15.21 -2.75
N LYS A 137 4.58 -16.25 -2.26
CA LYS A 137 4.28 -17.46 -3.03
C LYS A 137 3.50 -17.17 -4.31
N ILE A 138 2.51 -16.27 -4.23
CA ILE A 138 1.69 -15.92 -5.40
C ILE A 138 2.53 -15.15 -6.43
N ILE A 139 3.31 -14.14 -5.99
CA ILE A 139 4.09 -13.29 -6.91
C ILE A 139 5.18 -14.11 -7.59
N CYS A 140 5.93 -14.94 -6.86
CA CYS A 140 7.00 -15.77 -7.43
C CYS A 140 6.50 -16.86 -8.38
N ASN A 141 5.26 -17.35 -8.21
CA ASN A 141 4.70 -18.40 -9.08
C ASN A 141 3.79 -17.89 -10.19
N ALA A 142 3.49 -16.60 -10.21
CA ALA A 142 2.63 -16.03 -11.25
C ALA A 142 3.39 -15.83 -12.55
N ASN A 143 2.78 -16.18 -13.67
CA ASN A 143 3.38 -16.02 -15.00
C ASN A 143 3.48 -14.52 -15.42
N THR A 144 2.64 -13.67 -14.86
CA THR A 144 2.59 -12.23 -15.14
C THR A 144 2.19 -11.45 -13.90
N PRO A 145 2.62 -10.18 -13.77
CA PRO A 145 2.16 -9.30 -12.69
C PRO A 145 0.64 -9.19 -12.60
N GLN A 146 -0.06 -9.19 -13.74
CA GLN A 146 -1.51 -9.16 -13.82
C GLN A 146 -2.14 -10.40 -13.18
N ASN A 147 -1.58 -11.59 -13.44
CA ASN A 147 -2.05 -12.84 -12.84
C ASN A 147 -1.77 -12.85 -11.32
N ALA A 148 -0.65 -12.31 -10.88
CA ALA A 148 -0.35 -12.15 -9.45
C ALA A 148 -1.41 -11.27 -8.77
N CYS A 149 -1.69 -10.10 -9.32
CA CYS A 149 -2.71 -9.19 -8.80
C CYS A 149 -4.08 -9.88 -8.70
N LYS A 150 -4.50 -10.58 -9.76
CA LYS A 150 -5.78 -11.31 -9.76
C LYS A 150 -5.83 -12.38 -8.67
N GLN A 151 -4.78 -13.21 -8.54
CA GLN A 151 -4.74 -14.27 -7.53
C GLN A 151 -4.76 -13.71 -6.11
N ILE A 152 -4.06 -12.61 -5.84
CA ILE A 152 -4.07 -11.93 -4.54
C ILE A 152 -5.47 -11.43 -4.20
N VAL A 153 -6.15 -10.74 -5.14
CA VAL A 153 -7.54 -10.25 -4.94
C VAL A 153 -8.49 -11.43 -4.72
N ASP A 154 -8.42 -12.47 -5.56
CA ASP A 154 -9.29 -13.63 -5.44
C ASP A 154 -9.11 -14.34 -4.09
N LEU A 155 -7.87 -14.53 -3.64
CA LEU A 155 -7.58 -15.18 -2.35
C LEU A 155 -8.03 -14.33 -1.16
N ALA A 156 -7.81 -13.02 -1.19
CA ALA A 156 -8.27 -12.11 -0.14
C ALA A 156 -9.81 -12.12 -0.03
N ASN A 157 -10.52 -12.10 -1.16
CA ASN A 157 -11.97 -12.23 -1.19
C ASN A 157 -12.46 -13.60 -0.67
N GLN A 158 -11.79 -14.70 -1.01
CA GLN A 158 -12.13 -16.04 -0.50
C GLN A 158 -11.96 -16.13 1.03
N ARG A 159 -10.99 -15.39 1.59
CA ARG A 159 -10.73 -15.35 3.04
C ARG A 159 -11.59 -14.35 3.81
N GLY A 160 -12.58 -13.75 3.14
CA GLY A 160 -13.57 -12.89 3.81
C GLY A 160 -13.87 -11.59 3.09
N GLY A 161 -12.87 -10.95 2.43
CA GLY A 161 -13.09 -9.76 1.63
C GLY A 161 -13.80 -8.62 2.38
N SER A 162 -13.43 -8.40 3.64
CA SER A 162 -14.13 -7.49 4.54
C SER A 162 -13.86 -6.01 4.26
N ASP A 163 -12.95 -5.71 3.31
CA ASP A 163 -12.58 -4.36 2.95
C ASP A 163 -12.29 -4.25 1.44
N ASN A 164 -12.07 -3.03 0.95
CA ASN A 164 -11.60 -2.79 -0.41
C ASN A 164 -10.19 -3.34 -0.60
N ILE A 165 -9.96 -4.06 -1.70
CA ILE A 165 -8.68 -4.70 -2.00
C ILE A 165 -8.08 -4.02 -3.22
N SER A 166 -6.95 -3.34 -3.02
CA SER A 166 -6.23 -2.64 -4.09
C SER A 166 -4.75 -2.94 -4.01
N LEU A 167 -4.14 -3.26 -5.15
CA LEU A 167 -2.70 -3.48 -5.24
C LEU A 167 -2.15 -3.18 -6.63
N ILE A 168 -0.85 -2.91 -6.68
CA ILE A 168 -0.07 -2.72 -7.89
C ILE A 168 1.18 -3.59 -7.77
N VAL A 169 1.48 -4.39 -8.79
CA VAL A 169 2.73 -5.14 -8.91
C VAL A 169 3.52 -4.59 -10.09
N LEU A 170 4.76 -4.19 -9.83
CA LEU A 170 5.75 -3.83 -10.82
C LEU A 170 6.83 -4.91 -10.87
N SER A 171 7.09 -5.47 -12.04
CA SER A 171 8.21 -6.38 -12.27
C SER A 171 9.09 -5.85 -13.40
N PRO A 172 10.42 -5.71 -13.19
CA PRO A 172 11.31 -5.13 -14.19
C PRO A 172 11.49 -5.98 -15.46
N ASN A 173 11.26 -7.29 -15.37
CA ASN A 173 11.68 -8.25 -16.38
C ASN A 173 10.62 -8.69 -17.41
N ASN A 174 9.57 -7.92 -17.63
CA ASN A 174 8.61 -8.21 -18.71
C ASN A 174 8.85 -7.29 -19.92
N GLU A 175 9.87 -7.56 -20.72
CA GLU A 175 10.09 -6.92 -22.01
C GLU A 175 8.94 -7.13 -23.01
N ASP A 176 8.05 -8.10 -22.76
CA ASP A 176 6.95 -8.48 -23.66
C ASP A 176 5.59 -7.82 -23.34
N MET A 177 5.51 -6.91 -22.39
CA MET A 177 4.22 -6.33 -21.95
C MET A 177 4.13 -4.81 -22.13
N ILE A 178 4.57 -4.29 -23.28
CA ILE A 178 4.02 -3.05 -23.82
C ILE A 178 2.80 -3.44 -24.67
N SER A 179 1.76 -3.94 -24.03
CA SER A 179 0.42 -3.93 -24.63
C SER A 179 -0.25 -2.63 -24.20
N ASP A 180 -0.82 -1.96 -25.18
CA ASP A 180 -1.52 -0.66 -25.11
C ASP A 180 -2.83 -0.72 -24.27
N GLU A 181 -2.87 -1.56 -23.24
CA GLU A 181 -4.04 -1.70 -22.38
C GLU A 181 -3.89 -0.84 -21.12
N SER A 182 -4.80 0.11 -21.01
CA SER A 182 -5.00 0.95 -19.83
C SER A 182 -5.05 0.11 -18.54
N PRO A 183 -4.54 0.60 -17.40
CA PRO A 183 -4.56 -0.12 -16.15
C PRO A 183 -5.98 -0.55 -15.79
N THR A 184 -6.16 -1.85 -15.59
CA THR A 184 -7.47 -2.40 -15.21
C THR A 184 -7.71 -2.10 -13.73
N VAL A 185 -8.60 -1.14 -13.46
CA VAL A 185 -9.12 -0.92 -12.11
C VAL A 185 -10.20 -1.97 -11.84
N ILE A 186 -9.91 -2.95 -10.99
CA ILE A 186 -10.90 -3.92 -10.53
C ILE A 186 -11.66 -3.30 -9.37
N ASN A 187 -12.83 -2.69 -9.65
CA ASN A 187 -13.75 -2.22 -8.63
C ASN A 187 -14.67 -3.36 -8.19
N ASN A 188 -14.60 -3.74 -6.93
CA ASN A 188 -15.53 -4.70 -6.33
C ASN A 188 -16.90 -4.03 -6.10
N LYS A 189 -17.89 -4.28 -6.98
CA LYS A 189 -19.27 -3.74 -6.91
C LYS A 189 -20.19 -4.59 -6.01
N ASN A 190 -19.75 -5.02 -4.84
CA ASN A 190 -20.59 -5.80 -3.93
C ASN A 190 -20.77 -5.16 -2.54
N LEU A 191 -20.88 -3.83 -2.47
CA LEU A 191 -21.28 -3.12 -1.25
C LEU A 191 -22.64 -2.43 -1.45
N GLU A 192 -23.64 -3.19 -1.91
CA GLU A 192 -25.05 -2.85 -1.71
C GLU A 192 -25.69 -3.98 -0.90
N LYS A 193 -25.65 -3.84 0.44
CA LYS A 193 -26.72 -4.30 1.37
C LYS A 193 -26.50 -3.70 2.74
#